data_ff691b1b4aea1daeb1edcc0679b7099e
#
_entry.id   ff691b1b4aea1daeb1edcc0679b7099e
#
_cell.length_a   1.000
_cell.length_b   1.000
_cell.length_c   1.000
_cell.angle_alpha   90.00
_cell.angle_beta   90.00
_cell.angle_gamma   90.00
#
_symmetry.space_group_name_H-M   'P 1'
#
loop_
_entity.id
_entity.type
_entity.pdbx_description
1 polymer ?
#
loop_
_entity_poly.entity_id
_entity_poly.type
_entity_poly.pdbx_seq_one_letter_code
_entity_poly.pdbx_strand_id
1 'polypeptide(L)'
;MKIFRLILLIIHLGVLFLLLGTLLNAYVPPKIFPWFNLLSLGFPILIILYIILTIFWIFSWKKRAFVFMFAGLAFINPVKRWVNYSDKKGNSDIKIVSFNTRAGGRGSAETGPYLKSLDADVLLLQEDAGIIYRFDGYQKANPGGGLAILTKHRIIKQQLIDPQDENMRIPGLQVDIEIKGKVYRFIDVYLNPFRFEKEMVRLNGNTDTDEQKIKDVIKRLIPTFKKHQDQVALIREAIDNSPYPVILAGDFNSVPNSYEYYHLSDGLEDAFVNAGKGSATSFHDYKFPIRIDYIFSSKTLLNQ
;
A
#
# COMPACT_ATOMS: atom_id res chain seq x y z
N MET A 1 -1.14 -25.83 35.35
CA MET A 1 -2.25 -25.34 34.50
C MET A 1 -2.62 -23.85 34.70
N LYS A 2 -2.75 -23.33 35.96
CA LYS A 2 -3.10 -21.91 36.20
C LYS A 2 -2.02 -20.94 35.71
N ILE A 3 -0.74 -21.21 36.02
CA ILE A 3 0.40 -20.36 35.60
C ILE A 3 0.51 -20.29 34.06
N PHE A 4 0.43 -21.42 33.37
CA PHE A 4 0.47 -21.47 31.90
C PHE A 4 -0.63 -20.60 31.26
N ARG A 5 -1.87 -20.71 31.79
CA ARG A 5 -2.97 -19.86 31.30
C ARG A 5 -2.77 -18.38 31.61
N LEU A 6 -2.09 -18.03 32.71
CA LEU A 6 -1.73 -16.65 33.02
C LEU A 6 -0.71 -16.09 31.98
N ILE A 7 0.32 -16.88 31.68
CA ILE A 7 1.32 -16.52 30.67
C ILE A 7 0.66 -16.27 29.30
N LEU A 8 -0.20 -17.20 28.85
CA LEU A 8 -0.91 -17.02 27.58
C LEU A 8 -1.85 -15.81 27.60
N LEU A 9 -2.45 -15.47 28.73
CA LEU A 9 -3.25 -14.26 28.85
C LEU A 9 -2.41 -13.00 28.69
N ILE A 10 -1.25 -12.95 29.34
CA ILE A 10 -0.33 -11.81 29.23
C ILE A 10 0.15 -11.65 27.77
N ILE A 11 0.53 -12.75 27.13
CA ILE A 11 0.93 -12.75 25.71
C ILE A 11 -0.23 -12.22 24.85
N HIS A 12 -1.46 -12.70 25.06
CA HIS A 12 -2.61 -12.28 24.25
C HIS A 12 -2.94 -10.80 24.43
N LEU A 13 -2.86 -10.28 25.65
CA LEU A 13 -3.02 -8.85 25.91
C LEU A 13 -1.91 -8.03 25.27
N GLY A 14 -0.67 -8.50 25.28
CA GLY A 14 0.45 -7.89 24.59
C GLY A 14 0.23 -7.82 23.07
N VAL A 15 -0.21 -8.93 22.46
CA VAL A 15 -0.54 -8.99 21.02
C VAL A 15 -1.70 -8.05 20.70
N LEU A 16 -2.75 -8.01 21.50
CA LEU A 16 -3.86 -7.07 21.32
C LEU A 16 -3.38 -5.62 21.40
N PHE A 17 -2.53 -5.30 22.36
CA PHE A 17 -1.96 -3.96 22.50
C PHE A 17 -1.14 -3.54 21.27
N LEU A 18 -0.30 -4.46 20.74
CA LEU A 18 0.47 -4.20 19.52
C LEU A 18 -0.45 -4.01 18.29
N LEU A 19 -1.49 -4.83 18.16
CA LEU A 19 -2.48 -4.69 17.09
C LEU A 19 -3.22 -3.35 17.16
N LEU A 20 -3.63 -2.92 18.38
CA LEU A 20 -4.23 -1.60 18.57
C LEU A 20 -3.24 -0.48 18.20
N GLY A 21 -1.95 -0.67 18.46
CA GLY A 21 -0.89 0.23 18.02
C GLY A 21 -0.89 0.47 16.51
N THR A 22 -1.23 -0.54 15.70
CA THR A 22 -1.31 -0.35 14.23
C THR A 22 -2.45 0.58 13.81
N LEU A 23 -3.53 0.66 14.59
CA LEU A 23 -4.65 1.57 14.31
C LEU A 23 -4.29 3.03 14.61
N LEU A 24 -3.31 3.26 15.49
CA LEU A 24 -2.85 4.61 15.84
C LEU A 24 -2.12 5.31 14.68
N ASN A 25 -1.71 4.59 13.64
CA ASN A 25 -1.18 5.19 12.41
C ASN A 25 -2.17 6.14 11.71
N ALA A 26 -3.47 6.00 11.96
CA ALA A 26 -4.47 6.95 11.47
C ALA A 26 -4.37 8.34 12.14
N TYR A 27 -3.70 8.44 13.29
CA TYR A 27 -3.71 9.64 14.13
C TYR A 27 -2.31 10.15 14.48
N VAL A 28 -1.31 9.26 14.54
CA VAL A 28 0.03 9.59 15.02
C VAL A 28 1.03 9.55 13.87
N PRO A 29 1.55 10.74 13.44
CA PRO A 29 2.49 10.82 12.33
C PRO A 29 3.84 10.16 12.66
N PRO A 30 4.53 9.56 11.65
CA PRO A 30 5.84 8.92 11.82
C PRO A 30 6.94 9.86 12.35
N LYS A 31 6.86 11.17 12.11
CA LYS A 31 7.80 12.14 12.68
C LYS A 31 7.69 12.25 14.19
N ILE A 32 6.50 11.98 14.76
CA ILE A 32 6.26 11.95 16.21
C ILE A 32 6.61 10.57 16.77
N PHE A 33 6.03 9.49 16.18
CA PHE A 33 6.24 8.14 16.68
C PHE A 33 6.24 7.11 15.53
N PRO A 34 7.42 6.82 14.94
CA PRO A 34 7.53 5.94 13.77
C PRO A 34 7.26 4.45 14.05
N TRP A 35 7.26 4.06 15.32
CA TRP A 35 7.13 2.65 15.73
C TRP A 35 5.76 2.06 15.40
N PHE A 36 4.70 2.86 15.34
CA PHE A 36 3.40 2.37 14.90
C PHE A 36 3.42 1.95 13.43
N ASN A 37 4.14 2.68 12.58
CA ASN A 37 4.34 2.29 11.19
C ASN A 37 5.14 0.97 11.07
N LEU A 38 6.15 0.80 11.92
CA LEU A 38 6.91 -0.46 11.99
C LEU A 38 6.03 -1.64 12.40
N LEU A 39 5.09 -1.45 13.35
CA LEU A 39 4.14 -2.49 13.76
C LEU A 39 3.24 -2.95 12.60
N SER A 40 2.93 -2.08 11.65
CA SER A 40 2.11 -2.43 10.47
C SER A 40 2.76 -3.51 9.61
N LEU A 41 4.10 -3.57 9.54
CA LEU A 41 4.83 -4.64 8.86
C LEU A 41 4.61 -6.00 9.54
N GLY A 42 4.48 -6.00 10.87
CA GLY A 42 4.20 -7.20 11.66
C GLY A 42 2.72 -7.59 11.75
N PHE A 43 1.81 -6.77 11.21
CA PHE A 43 0.37 -6.99 11.35
C PHE A 43 -0.11 -8.40 10.96
N PRO A 44 0.32 -9.00 9.83
CA PRO A 44 -0.12 -10.35 9.45
C PRO A 44 0.25 -11.41 10.49
N ILE A 45 1.44 -11.31 11.07
CA ILE A 45 1.91 -12.26 12.09
C ILE A 45 1.13 -12.05 13.41
N LEU A 46 0.97 -10.79 13.81
CA LEU A 46 0.24 -10.43 15.03
C LEU A 46 -1.22 -10.87 14.98
N ILE A 47 -1.91 -10.69 13.85
CA ILE A 47 -3.32 -11.07 13.74
C ILE A 47 -3.50 -12.60 13.71
N ILE A 48 -2.60 -13.33 13.06
CA ILE A 48 -2.60 -14.80 13.08
C ILE A 48 -2.42 -15.31 14.52
N LEU A 49 -1.43 -14.77 15.24
CA LEU A 49 -1.18 -15.13 16.65
C LEU A 49 -2.38 -14.80 17.53
N TYR A 50 -3.01 -13.63 17.33
CA TYR A 50 -4.24 -13.22 18.01
C TYR A 50 -5.38 -14.23 17.80
N ILE A 51 -5.59 -14.64 16.56
CA ILE A 51 -6.63 -15.63 16.22
C ILE A 51 -6.35 -16.97 16.89
N ILE A 52 -5.10 -17.47 16.83
CA ILE A 52 -4.71 -18.73 17.46
C ILE A 52 -4.97 -18.68 18.98
N LEU A 53 -4.59 -17.60 19.63
CA LEU A 53 -4.82 -17.41 21.08
C LEU A 53 -6.32 -17.29 21.41
N THR A 54 -7.12 -16.63 20.56
CA THR A 54 -8.56 -16.55 20.71
C THR A 54 -9.20 -17.94 20.62
N ILE A 55 -8.81 -18.75 19.64
CA ILE A 55 -9.25 -20.13 19.46
C ILE A 55 -8.89 -20.98 20.70
N PHE A 56 -7.68 -20.82 21.24
CA PHE A 56 -7.29 -21.50 22.49
C PHE A 56 -8.25 -21.18 23.64
N TRP A 57 -8.68 -19.91 23.79
CA TRP A 57 -9.63 -19.55 24.85
C TRP A 57 -11.03 -20.12 24.60
N ILE A 58 -11.49 -20.26 23.37
CA ILE A 58 -12.76 -20.89 23.00
C ILE A 58 -12.72 -22.38 23.49
N PHE A 59 -11.71 -23.13 23.08
CA PHE A 59 -11.57 -24.55 23.47
C PHE A 59 -11.30 -24.74 24.97
N SER A 60 -10.78 -23.73 25.63
CA SER A 60 -10.61 -23.76 27.10
C SER A 60 -11.89 -23.40 27.88
N TRP A 61 -13.02 -23.18 27.21
CA TRP A 61 -14.33 -22.80 27.79
C TRP A 61 -14.23 -21.61 28.76
N LYS A 62 -13.49 -20.54 28.35
CA LYS A 62 -13.29 -19.38 29.22
C LYS A 62 -14.10 -18.18 28.70
N LYS A 63 -14.82 -17.52 29.63
CA LYS A 63 -15.61 -16.30 29.35
C LYS A 63 -14.78 -15.20 28.65
N ARG A 64 -13.46 -15.17 28.91
CA ARG A 64 -12.52 -14.24 28.25
C ARG A 64 -12.45 -14.42 26.73
N ALA A 65 -12.82 -15.59 26.20
CA ALA A 65 -12.92 -15.79 24.74
C ALA A 65 -13.86 -14.76 24.10
N PHE A 66 -15.00 -14.49 24.71
CA PHE A 66 -15.96 -13.50 24.22
C PHE A 66 -15.37 -12.09 24.18
N VAL A 67 -14.55 -11.73 25.19
CA VAL A 67 -13.89 -10.41 25.24
C VAL A 67 -12.92 -10.27 24.05
N PHE A 68 -12.09 -11.28 23.79
CA PHE A 68 -11.16 -11.25 22.68
C PHE A 68 -11.88 -11.34 21.31
N MET A 69 -12.93 -12.16 21.21
CA MET A 69 -13.74 -12.18 19.99
C MET A 69 -14.34 -10.80 19.68
N PHE A 70 -14.89 -10.13 20.70
CA PHE A 70 -15.45 -8.79 20.54
C PHE A 70 -14.36 -7.77 20.19
N ALA A 71 -13.22 -7.76 20.88
CA ALA A 71 -12.09 -6.90 20.55
C ALA A 71 -11.54 -7.16 19.12
N GLY A 72 -11.60 -8.42 18.66
CA GLY A 72 -11.20 -8.82 17.31
C GLY A 72 -12.02 -8.15 16.20
N LEU A 73 -13.24 -7.71 16.46
CA LEU A 73 -14.09 -7.02 15.48
C LEU A 73 -13.43 -5.72 14.97
N ALA A 74 -12.62 -5.07 15.80
CA ALA A 74 -11.87 -3.87 15.41
C ALA A 74 -10.88 -4.12 14.25
N PHE A 75 -10.47 -5.37 14.05
CA PHE A 75 -9.48 -5.73 13.04
C PHE A 75 -10.06 -6.32 11.76
N ILE A 76 -11.40 -6.40 11.61
CA ILE A 76 -12.04 -6.92 10.40
C ILE A 76 -11.62 -6.10 9.17
N ASN A 77 -11.76 -4.78 9.22
CA ASN A 77 -11.36 -3.93 8.10
C ASN A 77 -9.83 -3.92 7.88
N PRO A 78 -8.97 -3.81 8.90
CA PRO A 78 -7.53 -4.02 8.76
C PRO A 78 -7.16 -5.33 8.06
N VAL A 79 -7.83 -6.45 8.38
CA VAL A 79 -7.59 -7.76 7.74
C VAL A 79 -8.02 -7.76 6.27
N LYS A 80 -9.19 -7.16 5.94
CA LYS A 80 -9.68 -7.05 4.55
C LYS A 80 -8.70 -6.35 3.62
N ARG A 81 -7.82 -5.50 4.13
CA ARG A 81 -6.77 -4.84 3.35
C ARG A 81 -5.67 -5.80 2.90
N TRP A 82 -5.54 -6.98 3.53
CA TRP A 82 -4.56 -8.02 3.22
C TRP A 82 -5.17 -9.20 2.47
N VAL A 83 -6.36 -9.62 2.90
CA VAL A 83 -7.09 -10.74 2.33
C VAL A 83 -8.58 -10.37 2.28
N ASN A 84 -9.17 -10.44 1.11
CA ASN A 84 -10.58 -10.13 0.93
C ASN A 84 -11.26 -11.16 0.01
N TYR A 85 -12.55 -11.33 0.19
CA TYR A 85 -13.39 -12.20 -0.64
C TYR A 85 -14.69 -11.45 -0.94
N SER A 86 -14.65 -10.60 -1.98
CA SER A 86 -15.81 -9.87 -2.44
C SER A 86 -16.53 -10.65 -3.55
N ASP A 87 -17.86 -10.73 -3.48
CA ASP A 87 -18.70 -11.30 -4.54
C ASP A 87 -19.21 -10.22 -5.51
N LYS A 88 -18.75 -8.97 -5.38
CA LYS A 88 -19.14 -7.90 -6.29
C LYS A 88 -18.69 -8.23 -7.71
N LYS A 89 -19.65 -8.42 -8.58
CA LYS A 89 -19.49 -8.50 -10.03
C LYS A 89 -20.00 -7.19 -10.60
N GLY A 90 -19.12 -6.38 -11.16
CA GLY A 90 -19.50 -5.16 -11.88
C GLY A 90 -19.01 -5.24 -13.32
N ASN A 91 -19.75 -4.62 -14.24
CA ASN A 91 -19.19 -4.30 -15.55
C ASN A 91 -18.23 -3.11 -15.33
N SER A 92 -16.95 -3.30 -15.58
CA SER A 92 -15.99 -2.20 -15.50
C SER A 92 -16.06 -1.38 -16.78
N ASP A 93 -16.35 -0.09 -16.66
CA ASP A 93 -16.37 0.84 -17.78
C ASP A 93 -14.98 1.37 -18.14
N ILE A 94 -14.02 1.28 -17.23
CA ILE A 94 -12.64 1.80 -17.37
C ILE A 94 -11.69 0.77 -16.76
N LYS A 95 -10.73 0.31 -17.55
CA LYS A 95 -9.68 -0.60 -17.09
C LYS A 95 -8.42 0.17 -16.72
N ILE A 96 -8.05 0.12 -15.45
CA ILE A 96 -6.89 0.83 -14.89
C ILE A 96 -5.86 -0.20 -14.46
N VAL A 97 -4.58 0.03 -14.80
CA VAL A 97 -3.45 -0.79 -14.39
C VAL A 97 -2.39 0.10 -13.77
N SER A 98 -1.89 -0.27 -12.59
CA SER A 98 -0.69 0.29 -11.97
C SER A 98 0.43 -0.74 -12.03
N PHE A 99 1.63 -0.33 -12.43
CA PHE A 99 2.74 -1.24 -12.64
C PHE A 99 4.09 -0.56 -12.43
N ASN A 100 4.87 -1.04 -11.43
CA ASN A 100 6.26 -0.64 -11.26
C ASN A 100 7.14 -1.39 -12.27
N THR A 101 7.79 -0.65 -13.19
CA THR A 101 8.57 -1.20 -14.29
C THR A 101 9.99 -1.58 -13.92
N ARG A 102 10.42 -1.26 -12.69
CA ARG A 102 11.80 -1.51 -12.18
C ARG A 102 12.88 -1.02 -13.12
N ALA A 103 12.73 0.18 -13.67
CA ALA A 103 13.65 0.79 -14.61
C ALA A 103 13.92 -0.08 -15.86
N GLY A 104 12.96 -0.93 -16.24
CA GLY A 104 13.14 -1.90 -17.33
C GLY A 104 14.18 -3.00 -17.02
N GLY A 105 14.67 -3.10 -15.78
CA GLY A 105 15.87 -3.85 -15.43
C GLY A 105 15.75 -5.36 -15.47
N ARG A 106 14.54 -5.92 -15.48
CA ARG A 106 14.33 -7.36 -15.67
C ARG A 106 13.23 -7.57 -16.72
N GLY A 107 13.63 -7.76 -17.98
CA GLY A 107 12.70 -8.12 -19.05
C GLY A 107 11.99 -6.91 -19.69
N SER A 108 12.70 -5.81 -19.94
CA SER A 108 12.17 -4.67 -20.70
C SER A 108 11.60 -5.11 -22.07
N ALA A 109 12.18 -6.12 -22.68
CA ALA A 109 11.68 -6.73 -23.92
C ALA A 109 10.31 -7.42 -23.72
N GLU A 110 9.99 -7.89 -22.53
CA GLU A 110 8.74 -8.58 -22.23
C GLU A 110 7.70 -7.63 -21.60
N THR A 111 8.14 -6.61 -20.87
CA THR A 111 7.26 -5.67 -20.18
C THR A 111 6.35 -4.89 -21.14
N GLY A 112 6.91 -4.39 -22.25
CA GLY A 112 6.14 -3.65 -23.25
C GLY A 112 5.00 -4.49 -23.87
N PRO A 113 5.30 -5.68 -24.45
CA PRO A 113 4.26 -6.60 -24.96
C PRO A 113 3.23 -6.99 -23.90
N TYR A 114 3.66 -7.24 -22.66
CA TYR A 114 2.75 -7.56 -21.55
C TYR A 114 1.79 -6.39 -21.26
N LEU A 115 2.30 -5.18 -21.06
CA LEU A 115 1.46 -4.00 -20.81
C LEU A 115 0.48 -3.75 -21.97
N LYS A 116 0.94 -3.94 -23.22
CA LYS A 116 0.06 -3.83 -24.40
C LYS A 116 -1.04 -4.89 -24.40
N SER A 117 -0.74 -6.11 -23.98
CA SER A 117 -1.71 -7.22 -23.93
C SER A 117 -2.80 -7.00 -22.89
N LEU A 118 -2.56 -6.16 -21.87
CA LEU A 118 -3.56 -5.83 -20.88
C LEU A 118 -4.69 -4.97 -21.44
N ASP A 119 -4.46 -4.27 -22.56
CA ASP A 119 -5.45 -3.41 -23.23
C ASP A 119 -6.18 -2.45 -22.26
N ALA A 120 -5.43 -1.86 -21.34
CA ALA A 120 -5.96 -0.96 -20.31
C ALA A 120 -6.35 0.40 -20.90
N ASP A 121 -7.35 1.06 -20.33
CA ASP A 121 -7.70 2.43 -20.68
C ASP A 121 -6.68 3.43 -20.14
N VAL A 122 -6.15 3.15 -18.93
CA VAL A 122 -5.12 3.96 -18.27
C VAL A 122 -4.09 3.05 -17.62
N LEU A 123 -2.81 3.29 -17.93
CA LEU A 123 -1.64 2.64 -17.33
C LEU A 123 -0.88 3.68 -16.51
N LEU A 124 -0.68 3.43 -15.22
CA LEU A 124 0.15 4.22 -14.32
C LEU A 124 1.45 3.46 -14.07
N LEU A 125 2.58 4.04 -14.47
CA LEU A 125 3.88 3.37 -14.48
C LEU A 125 4.87 4.05 -13.54
N GLN A 126 5.40 3.30 -12.60
CA GLN A 126 6.44 3.73 -11.69
C GLN A 126 7.80 3.17 -12.13
N GLU A 127 8.87 3.83 -11.74
CA GLU A 127 10.27 3.52 -12.15
C GLU A 127 10.43 3.43 -13.68
N ASP A 128 9.78 4.32 -14.43
CA ASP A 128 9.78 4.28 -15.90
C ASP A 128 11.19 4.45 -16.53
N ALA A 129 12.16 5.01 -15.82
CA ALA A 129 13.56 5.20 -16.23
C ALA A 129 13.74 5.79 -17.65
N GLY A 130 12.73 6.51 -18.17
CA GLY A 130 12.73 7.08 -19.50
C GLY A 130 12.48 6.08 -20.62
N ILE A 131 12.04 4.85 -20.33
CA ILE A 131 11.67 3.86 -21.34
C ILE A 131 10.48 4.38 -22.14
N ILE A 132 10.61 4.39 -23.45
CA ILE A 132 9.54 4.82 -24.33
C ILE A 132 8.68 3.62 -24.70
N TYR A 133 7.59 3.43 -23.96
CA TYR A 133 6.53 2.53 -24.40
C TYR A 133 5.70 3.20 -25.47
N ARG A 134 5.72 2.65 -26.68
CA ARG A 134 4.91 3.13 -27.83
C ARG A 134 3.80 2.14 -28.08
N PHE A 135 2.59 2.53 -27.70
CA PHE A 135 1.37 1.76 -28.00
C PHE A 135 0.49 2.60 -28.93
N ASP A 136 0.08 1.99 -30.05
CA ASP A 136 -0.82 2.65 -30.99
C ASP A 136 -2.11 3.07 -30.30
N GLY A 137 -2.52 4.31 -30.50
CA GLY A 137 -3.74 4.87 -29.90
C GLY A 137 -3.59 5.34 -28.44
N TYR A 138 -2.37 5.25 -27.84
CA TYR A 138 -2.15 5.81 -26.50
C TYR A 138 -1.45 7.16 -26.55
N GLN A 139 -1.95 8.09 -25.73
CA GLN A 139 -1.23 9.30 -25.34
C GLN A 139 -0.36 9.01 -24.14
N LYS A 140 0.75 9.72 -23.97
CA LYS A 140 1.69 9.57 -22.84
C LYS A 140 1.89 10.89 -22.12
N ALA A 141 1.65 10.91 -20.81
CA ALA A 141 2.13 11.93 -19.89
C ALA A 141 3.41 11.41 -19.23
N ASN A 142 4.55 12.07 -19.49
CA ASN A 142 5.84 11.73 -18.90
C ASN A 142 6.69 12.99 -18.74
N PRO A 143 6.40 13.83 -17.73
CA PRO A 143 7.17 15.06 -17.49
C PRO A 143 8.51 14.79 -16.78
N GLY A 144 8.87 13.53 -16.52
CA GLY A 144 10.06 13.11 -15.76
C GLY A 144 9.72 12.48 -14.41
N GLY A 145 10.71 12.45 -13.50
CA GLY A 145 10.52 11.91 -12.14
C GLY A 145 10.44 10.38 -12.03
N GLY A 146 10.58 9.65 -13.15
CA GLY A 146 10.45 8.19 -13.18
C GLY A 146 9.00 7.72 -13.13
N LEU A 147 8.04 8.59 -13.45
CA LEU A 147 6.61 8.34 -13.50
C LEU A 147 6.06 8.59 -14.89
N ALA A 148 5.14 7.74 -15.35
CA ALA A 148 4.45 7.93 -16.60
C ALA A 148 3.02 7.42 -16.56
N ILE A 149 2.10 8.15 -17.21
CA ILE A 149 0.74 7.68 -17.44
C ILE A 149 0.51 7.56 -18.94
N LEU A 150 0.08 6.38 -19.38
CA LEU A 150 -0.35 6.13 -20.75
C LEU A 150 -1.87 5.92 -20.77
N THR A 151 -2.55 6.49 -21.74
CA THR A 151 -4.01 6.40 -21.83
C THR A 151 -4.51 6.43 -23.27
N LYS A 152 -5.59 5.72 -23.56
CA LYS A 152 -6.35 5.79 -24.83
C LYS A 152 -7.18 7.06 -24.94
N HIS A 153 -7.29 7.83 -23.86
CA HIS A 153 -8.18 8.97 -23.73
C HIS A 153 -7.42 10.30 -23.80
N ARG A 154 -8.16 11.40 -23.97
CA ARG A 154 -7.57 12.73 -24.10
C ARG A 154 -6.99 13.22 -22.77
N ILE A 155 -5.72 13.57 -22.78
CA ILE A 155 -5.04 14.24 -21.66
C ILE A 155 -5.39 15.74 -21.73
N ILE A 156 -5.92 16.29 -20.64
CA ILE A 156 -6.27 17.71 -20.49
C ILE A 156 -5.11 18.49 -19.88
N LYS A 157 -4.55 17.94 -18.78
CA LYS A 157 -3.46 18.56 -18.01
C LYS A 157 -2.59 17.50 -17.39
N GLN A 158 -1.29 17.79 -17.28
CA GLN A 158 -0.33 16.97 -16.52
C GLN A 158 0.55 17.85 -15.66
N GLN A 159 0.91 17.37 -14.47
CA GLN A 159 1.77 18.10 -13.55
C GLN A 159 2.45 17.13 -12.58
N LEU A 160 3.76 17.29 -12.37
CA LEU A 160 4.45 16.62 -11.26
C LEU A 160 4.00 17.20 -9.93
N ILE A 161 3.88 16.34 -8.92
CA ILE A 161 3.74 16.75 -7.53
C ILE A 161 5.16 17.01 -7.02
N ASP A 162 5.63 18.24 -7.23
CA ASP A 162 7.01 18.64 -6.96
C ASP A 162 7.15 19.10 -5.50
N PRO A 163 8.01 18.47 -4.71
CA PRO A 163 8.23 18.84 -3.31
C PRO A 163 8.94 20.19 -3.13
N GLN A 164 9.47 20.83 -4.19
CA GLN A 164 10.32 22.02 -4.12
C GLN A 164 11.58 21.84 -3.24
N ASP A 165 11.91 20.61 -2.87
CA ASP A 165 13.10 20.20 -2.12
C ASP A 165 13.89 19.20 -2.97
N GLU A 166 15.06 19.60 -3.44
CA GLU A 166 15.94 18.77 -4.28
C GLU A 166 16.37 17.46 -3.61
N ASN A 167 16.31 17.38 -2.28
CA ASN A 167 16.63 16.17 -1.51
C ASN A 167 15.44 15.20 -1.40
N MET A 168 14.25 15.64 -1.80
CA MET A 168 13.05 14.83 -1.79
C MET A 168 12.74 14.34 -3.20
N ARG A 169 12.52 13.04 -3.33
CA ARG A 169 12.05 12.46 -4.59
C ARG A 169 10.63 12.96 -4.90
N ILE A 170 10.35 13.22 -6.18
CA ILE A 170 9.00 13.50 -6.66
C ILE A 170 8.09 12.31 -6.31
N PRO A 171 7.05 12.51 -5.47
CA PRO A 171 6.21 11.43 -4.98
C PRO A 171 5.08 11.07 -5.92
N GLY A 172 4.76 11.88 -6.92
CA GLY A 172 3.63 11.60 -7.78
C GLY A 172 3.57 12.44 -9.06
N LEU A 173 2.77 11.93 -9.99
CA LEU A 173 2.37 12.58 -11.23
C LEU A 173 0.85 12.66 -11.28
N GLN A 174 0.28 13.86 -11.35
CA GLN A 174 -1.15 14.05 -11.58
C GLN A 174 -1.45 14.33 -13.05
N VAL A 175 -2.50 13.69 -13.58
CA VAL A 175 -2.96 13.86 -14.95
C VAL A 175 -4.49 13.92 -14.97
N ASP A 176 -5.03 14.99 -15.56
CA ASP A 176 -6.47 15.13 -15.77
C ASP A 176 -6.80 14.53 -17.15
N ILE A 177 -7.65 13.51 -17.18
CA ILE A 177 -7.99 12.73 -18.37
C ILE A 177 -9.50 12.80 -18.59
N GLU A 178 -9.90 13.12 -19.84
CA GLU A 178 -11.30 13.12 -20.27
C GLU A 178 -11.68 11.72 -20.79
N ILE A 179 -12.63 11.07 -20.10
CA ILE A 179 -13.15 9.75 -20.44
C ILE A 179 -14.67 9.83 -20.61
N LYS A 180 -15.19 9.50 -21.77
CA LYS A 180 -16.63 9.55 -22.07
C LYS A 180 -17.29 10.89 -21.71
N GLY A 181 -16.58 12.02 -21.96
CA GLY A 181 -17.07 13.38 -21.70
C GLY A 181 -17.01 13.83 -20.24
N LYS A 182 -16.43 13.04 -19.34
CA LYS A 182 -16.16 13.41 -17.93
C LYS A 182 -14.66 13.47 -17.68
N VAL A 183 -14.24 14.44 -16.88
CA VAL A 183 -12.81 14.57 -16.50
C VAL A 183 -12.57 13.90 -15.16
N TYR A 184 -11.50 13.13 -15.08
CA TYR A 184 -11.02 12.44 -13.89
C TYR A 184 -9.56 12.82 -13.64
N ARG A 185 -9.18 12.97 -12.37
CA ARG A 185 -7.79 13.15 -11.96
C ARG A 185 -7.18 11.82 -11.62
N PHE A 186 -6.19 11.42 -12.39
CA PHE A 186 -5.33 10.28 -12.09
C PHE A 186 -4.07 10.77 -11.39
N ILE A 187 -3.72 10.15 -10.28
CA ILE A 187 -2.49 10.42 -9.55
C ILE A 187 -1.68 9.13 -9.49
N ASP A 188 -0.55 9.10 -10.18
CA ASP A 188 0.43 8.03 -10.13
C ASP A 188 1.40 8.28 -8.98
N VAL A 189 1.49 7.36 -8.03
CA VAL A 189 2.26 7.51 -6.79
C VAL A 189 3.47 6.60 -6.81
N TYR A 190 4.63 7.16 -6.40
CA TYR A 190 5.82 6.38 -6.10
C TYR A 190 6.53 6.98 -4.88
N LEU A 191 6.24 6.44 -3.69
CA LEU A 191 6.90 6.87 -2.47
C LEU A 191 8.33 6.35 -2.39
N ASN A 192 9.16 6.96 -1.55
CA ASN A 192 10.56 6.59 -1.39
C ASN A 192 10.72 5.09 -1.06
N PRO A 193 11.48 4.32 -1.85
CA PRO A 193 11.73 2.92 -1.55
C PRO A 193 12.64 2.74 -0.35
N PHE A 194 12.45 1.67 0.41
CA PHE A 194 13.33 1.31 1.53
C PHE A 194 14.72 0.83 1.09
N ARG A 195 14.88 0.41 -0.17
CA ARG A 195 16.12 -0.07 -0.77
C ARG A 195 16.81 -1.17 0.05
N PHE A 196 16.03 -2.17 0.47
CA PHE A 196 16.59 -3.35 1.12
C PHE A 196 17.25 -4.29 0.12
N GLU A 197 18.45 -4.73 0.45
CA GLU A 197 19.07 -5.86 -0.21
C GLU A 197 18.52 -7.17 0.39
N LYS A 198 18.42 -8.24 -0.41
CA LYS A 198 17.86 -9.52 0.06
C LYS A 198 18.62 -10.09 1.26
N GLU A 199 19.92 -9.89 1.30
CA GLU A 199 20.82 -10.34 2.38
C GLU A 199 20.53 -9.65 3.70
N MET A 200 20.07 -8.40 3.67
CA MET A 200 19.75 -7.63 4.89
C MET A 200 18.53 -8.17 5.63
N VAL A 201 17.58 -8.73 4.90
CA VAL A 201 16.33 -9.26 5.47
C VAL A 201 16.37 -10.78 5.66
N ARG A 202 17.48 -11.44 5.25
CA ARG A 202 17.65 -12.87 5.38
C ARG A 202 18.31 -13.20 6.72
N LEU A 203 17.53 -13.75 7.66
CA LEU A 203 18.04 -14.26 8.92
C LEU A 203 18.74 -15.61 8.71
N ASN A 204 19.89 -15.79 9.36
CA ASN A 204 20.74 -16.96 9.21
C ASN A 204 20.71 -17.89 10.44
N GLY A 205 20.01 -17.51 11.51
CA GLY A 205 19.95 -18.22 12.78
C GLY A 205 21.15 -17.95 13.70
N ASN A 206 22.06 -17.05 13.33
CA ASN A 206 23.14 -16.57 14.20
C ASN A 206 22.69 -15.30 14.92
N THR A 207 22.57 -15.37 16.25
CA THR A 207 21.94 -14.32 17.07
C THR A 207 22.61 -12.95 16.87
N ASP A 208 23.92 -12.86 16.87
CA ASP A 208 24.64 -11.59 16.81
C ASP A 208 24.52 -10.92 15.42
N THR A 209 24.64 -11.73 14.36
CA THR A 209 24.52 -11.23 12.99
C THR A 209 23.06 -10.88 12.65
N ASP A 210 22.08 -11.63 13.13
CA ASP A 210 20.68 -11.38 12.89
C ASP A 210 20.18 -10.15 13.67
N GLU A 211 20.66 -9.94 14.91
CA GLU A 211 20.39 -8.72 15.69
C GLU A 211 20.94 -7.47 14.97
N GLN A 212 22.16 -7.54 14.44
CA GLN A 212 22.73 -6.42 13.69
C GLN A 212 21.92 -6.12 12.43
N LYS A 213 21.51 -7.14 11.66
CA LYS A 213 20.64 -6.98 10.49
C LYS A 213 19.33 -6.30 10.84
N ILE A 214 18.66 -6.72 11.92
CA ILE A 214 17.40 -6.11 12.38
C ILE A 214 17.63 -4.63 12.71
N LYS A 215 18.70 -4.29 13.43
CA LYS A 215 19.06 -2.89 13.73
C LYS A 215 19.26 -2.07 12.46
N ASP A 216 19.97 -2.61 11.47
CA ASP A 216 20.26 -1.93 10.21
C ASP A 216 18.98 -1.73 9.36
N VAL A 217 18.07 -2.71 9.37
CA VAL A 217 16.74 -2.57 8.76
C VAL A 217 15.95 -1.45 9.42
N ILE A 218 15.88 -1.41 10.76
CA ILE A 218 15.17 -0.36 11.51
C ILE A 218 15.77 1.02 11.23
N LYS A 219 17.10 1.14 11.18
CA LYS A 219 17.79 2.39 10.85
C LYS A 219 17.44 2.93 9.47
N ARG A 220 17.09 2.08 8.51
CA ARG A 220 16.61 2.49 7.16
C ARG A 220 15.12 2.80 7.13
N LEU A 221 14.31 2.01 7.85
CA LEU A 221 12.85 2.17 7.88
C LEU A 221 12.43 3.52 8.50
N ILE A 222 12.95 3.84 9.68
CA ILE A 222 12.51 5.02 10.43
C ILE A 222 12.69 6.34 9.65
N PRO A 223 13.86 6.65 9.07
CA PRO A 223 14.02 7.85 8.25
C PRO A 223 13.11 7.86 7.02
N THR A 224 12.87 6.69 6.41
CA THR A 224 12.00 6.57 5.24
C THR A 224 10.54 6.84 5.60
N PHE A 225 10.03 6.33 6.72
CA PHE A 225 8.68 6.65 7.21
C PHE A 225 8.48 8.16 7.42
N LYS A 226 9.51 8.86 7.95
CA LYS A 226 9.46 10.32 8.13
C LYS A 226 9.41 11.07 6.80
N LYS A 227 10.15 10.60 5.79
CA LYS A 227 10.08 11.15 4.43
C LYS A 227 8.73 10.88 3.77
N HIS A 228 8.19 9.68 3.95
CA HIS A 228 6.84 9.34 3.47
C HIS A 228 5.79 10.31 4.02
N GLN A 229 5.90 10.73 5.28
CA GLN A 229 4.95 11.68 5.84
C GLN A 229 4.90 13.00 5.04
N ASP A 230 6.05 13.53 4.61
CA ASP A 230 6.11 14.74 3.79
C ASP A 230 5.55 14.49 2.38
N GLN A 231 5.91 13.35 1.77
CA GLN A 231 5.39 12.95 0.47
C GLN A 231 3.87 12.74 0.48
N VAL A 232 3.34 12.11 1.53
CA VAL A 232 1.91 11.92 1.75
C VAL A 232 1.18 13.26 1.84
N ALA A 233 1.75 14.25 2.54
CA ALA A 233 1.15 15.58 2.65
C ALA A 233 0.98 16.26 1.29
N LEU A 234 2.00 16.18 0.43
CA LEU A 234 1.95 16.73 -0.94
C LEU A 234 0.90 16.02 -1.82
N ILE A 235 0.84 14.69 -1.72
CA ILE A 235 -0.16 13.93 -2.48
C ILE A 235 -1.57 14.25 -1.97
N ARG A 236 -1.76 14.36 -0.65
CA ARG A 236 -3.05 14.78 -0.07
C ARG A 236 -3.49 16.14 -0.57
N GLU A 237 -2.58 17.11 -0.60
CA GLU A 237 -2.89 18.43 -1.16
C GLU A 237 -3.38 18.34 -2.62
N ALA A 238 -2.75 17.50 -3.44
CA ALA A 238 -3.18 17.27 -4.82
C ALA A 238 -4.54 16.59 -4.94
N ILE A 239 -4.89 15.70 -3.99
CA ILE A 239 -6.20 15.04 -3.90
C ILE A 239 -7.26 16.06 -3.47
N ASP A 240 -7.02 16.77 -2.37
CA ASP A 240 -7.98 17.68 -1.73
C ASP A 240 -8.30 18.90 -2.62
N ASN A 241 -7.33 19.38 -3.39
CA ASN A 241 -7.49 20.46 -4.36
C ASN A 241 -8.03 20.00 -5.73
N SER A 242 -8.43 18.74 -5.87
CA SER A 242 -8.95 18.24 -7.14
C SER A 242 -10.37 18.71 -7.40
N PRO A 243 -10.67 19.39 -8.52
CA PRO A 243 -12.04 19.70 -8.91
C PRO A 243 -12.76 18.48 -9.54
N TYR A 244 -12.05 17.37 -9.73
CA TYR A 244 -12.54 16.15 -10.39
C TYR A 244 -12.50 14.95 -9.47
N PRO A 245 -13.31 13.90 -9.75
CA PRO A 245 -13.15 12.62 -9.08
C PRO A 245 -11.73 12.10 -9.25
N VAL A 246 -11.14 11.59 -8.15
CA VAL A 246 -9.73 11.16 -8.11
C VAL A 246 -9.64 9.64 -8.22
N ILE A 247 -8.67 9.19 -9.02
CA ILE A 247 -8.11 7.84 -9.00
C ILE A 247 -6.65 7.96 -8.60
N LEU A 248 -6.30 7.41 -7.44
CA LEU A 248 -4.96 7.38 -6.89
C LEU A 248 -4.43 5.96 -6.99
N ALA A 249 -3.33 5.74 -7.69
CA ALA A 249 -2.74 4.41 -7.79
C ALA A 249 -1.22 4.48 -7.85
N GLY A 250 -0.55 3.39 -7.50
CA GLY A 250 0.90 3.31 -7.58
C GLY A 250 1.54 2.46 -6.49
N ASP A 251 2.86 2.55 -6.44
CA ASP A 251 3.70 1.90 -5.44
C ASP A 251 3.92 2.84 -4.25
N PHE A 252 3.25 2.54 -3.14
CA PHE A 252 3.37 3.34 -1.92
C PHE A 252 4.58 2.97 -1.08
N ASN A 253 5.30 1.90 -1.46
CA ASN A 253 6.40 1.37 -0.63
C ASN A 253 6.02 1.27 0.87
N SER A 254 4.76 1.03 1.17
CA SER A 254 4.22 0.90 2.53
C SER A 254 3.10 -0.13 2.57
N VAL A 255 2.96 -0.80 3.72
CA VAL A 255 1.99 -1.89 3.89
C VAL A 255 0.61 -1.38 4.32
N PRO A 256 -0.47 -2.19 4.21
CA PRO A 256 -1.76 -1.86 4.79
C PRO A 256 -1.66 -1.56 6.30
N ASN A 257 -2.51 -0.68 6.77
CA ASN A 257 -2.56 -0.22 8.17
C ASN A 257 -1.36 0.67 8.58
N SER A 258 -0.55 1.13 7.63
CA SER A 258 0.47 2.16 7.82
C SER A 258 -0.14 3.57 7.82
N TYR A 259 0.66 4.57 8.22
CA TYR A 259 0.31 5.98 8.14
C TYR A 259 -0.05 6.38 6.69
N GLU A 260 0.77 5.97 5.73
CA GLU A 260 0.59 6.24 4.31
C GLU A 260 -0.75 5.72 3.81
N TYR A 261 -1.09 4.48 4.16
CA TYR A 261 -2.37 3.88 3.77
C TYR A 261 -3.55 4.67 4.32
N TYR A 262 -3.56 4.99 5.63
CA TYR A 262 -4.69 5.69 6.26
C TYR A 262 -4.88 7.07 5.67
N HIS A 263 -3.81 7.82 5.50
CA HIS A 263 -3.91 9.20 5.02
C HIS A 263 -4.20 9.29 3.52
N LEU A 264 -3.61 8.43 2.69
CA LEU A 264 -3.86 8.46 1.25
C LEU A 264 -5.22 7.86 0.86
N SER A 265 -5.79 6.96 1.68
CA SER A 265 -7.13 6.41 1.45
C SER A 265 -8.25 7.26 2.05
N ASP A 266 -7.95 8.33 2.79
CA ASP A 266 -8.99 9.17 3.39
C ASP A 266 -9.87 9.82 2.32
N GLY A 267 -11.20 9.68 2.45
CA GLY A 267 -12.17 10.11 1.44
C GLY A 267 -12.22 9.29 0.16
N LEU A 268 -11.32 8.29 -0.01
CA LEU A 268 -11.27 7.37 -1.14
C LEU A 268 -11.63 5.94 -0.72
N GLU A 269 -11.89 5.10 -1.68
CA GLU A 269 -12.18 3.67 -1.49
C GLU A 269 -11.09 2.80 -2.10
N ASP A 270 -10.61 1.82 -1.33
CA ASP A 270 -9.65 0.82 -1.79
C ASP A 270 -10.34 -0.18 -2.72
N ALA A 271 -9.93 -0.21 -3.99
CA ALA A 271 -10.49 -1.10 -5.01
C ALA A 271 -10.40 -2.58 -4.60
N PHE A 272 -9.31 -3.00 -3.94
CA PHE A 272 -9.18 -4.38 -3.47
C PHE A 272 -10.14 -4.69 -2.32
N VAL A 273 -10.28 -3.79 -1.35
CA VAL A 273 -11.22 -3.98 -0.23
C VAL A 273 -12.67 -4.03 -0.73
N ASN A 274 -12.99 -3.29 -1.78
CA ASN A 274 -14.33 -3.26 -2.35
C ASN A 274 -14.66 -4.46 -3.24
N ALA A 275 -13.74 -4.87 -4.10
CA ALA A 275 -14.01 -5.86 -5.14
C ALA A 275 -12.96 -6.97 -5.26
N GLY A 276 -11.87 -6.90 -4.49
CA GLY A 276 -10.78 -7.87 -4.57
C GLY A 276 -11.14 -9.24 -4.01
N LYS A 277 -10.43 -10.27 -4.50
CA LYS A 277 -10.62 -11.65 -4.08
C LYS A 277 -9.28 -12.34 -3.89
N GLY A 278 -9.08 -12.95 -2.73
CA GLY A 278 -7.85 -13.64 -2.35
C GLY A 278 -6.87 -12.74 -1.60
N SER A 279 -5.57 -12.94 -1.83
CA SER A 279 -4.49 -12.14 -1.23
C SER A 279 -4.24 -10.86 -2.02
N ALA A 280 -4.01 -9.77 -1.30
CA ALA A 280 -3.67 -8.46 -1.89
C ALA A 280 -2.17 -8.26 -2.13
N THR A 281 -1.33 -9.27 -1.87
CA THR A 281 0.13 -9.12 -1.98
C THR A 281 0.57 -8.79 -3.39
N SER A 282 1.40 -7.76 -3.53
CA SER A 282 1.90 -7.27 -4.81
C SER A 282 3.42 -7.35 -4.92
N PHE A 283 4.14 -7.40 -3.79
CA PHE A 283 5.59 -7.52 -3.73
C PHE A 283 6.02 -8.87 -3.15
N HIS A 284 6.82 -9.64 -3.90
CA HIS A 284 7.17 -11.04 -3.62
C HIS A 284 8.68 -11.30 -3.50
N ASP A 285 9.51 -10.25 -3.51
CA ASP A 285 10.97 -10.43 -3.46
C ASP A 285 11.49 -10.85 -2.08
N TYR A 286 10.66 -10.70 -1.04
CA TYR A 286 10.98 -11.15 0.32
C TYR A 286 10.35 -12.51 0.63
N LYS A 287 10.85 -13.15 1.67
CA LYS A 287 10.34 -14.47 2.13
C LYS A 287 8.83 -14.41 2.48
N PHE A 288 8.35 -13.26 2.91
CA PHE A 288 6.93 -13.00 3.17
C PHE A 288 6.43 -11.97 2.17
N PRO A 289 5.48 -12.34 1.28
CA PRO A 289 4.89 -11.41 0.34
C PRO A 289 4.09 -10.33 1.08
N ILE A 290 4.22 -9.09 0.62
CA ILE A 290 3.52 -7.92 1.18
C ILE A 290 2.73 -7.17 0.11
N ARG A 291 1.77 -6.38 0.54
CA ARG A 291 1.06 -5.45 -0.32
C ARG A 291 1.67 -4.07 -0.18
N ILE A 292 2.12 -3.47 -1.28
CA ILE A 292 2.67 -2.10 -1.33
C ILE A 292 2.08 -1.28 -2.48
N ASP A 293 1.36 -1.92 -3.40
CA ASP A 293 0.68 -1.27 -4.52
C ASP A 293 -0.81 -1.17 -4.25
N TYR A 294 -1.39 -0.03 -4.59
CA TYR A 294 -2.79 0.27 -4.31
C TYR A 294 -3.46 0.97 -5.49
N ILE A 295 -4.77 0.80 -5.57
CA ILE A 295 -5.66 1.61 -6.40
C ILE A 295 -6.80 2.09 -5.49
N PHE A 296 -6.88 3.39 -5.28
CA PHE A 296 -7.97 4.05 -4.57
C PHE A 296 -8.78 4.92 -5.53
N SER A 297 -10.05 5.08 -5.28
CA SER A 297 -10.92 5.91 -6.11
C SER A 297 -11.93 6.69 -5.28
N SER A 298 -12.33 7.84 -5.78
CA SER A 298 -13.44 8.59 -5.19
C SER A 298 -14.73 7.76 -5.17
N LYS A 299 -15.50 7.85 -4.09
CA LYS A 299 -16.75 7.08 -3.87
C LYS A 299 -17.76 7.20 -5.01
N THR A 300 -17.78 8.34 -5.68
CA THR A 300 -18.67 8.61 -6.82
C THR A 300 -18.43 7.72 -8.04
N LEU A 301 -17.26 7.06 -8.12
CA LEU A 301 -16.88 6.21 -9.26
C LEU A 301 -17.37 4.76 -9.12
N LEU A 302 -17.68 4.31 -7.92
CA LEU A 302 -18.10 2.94 -7.64
C LEU A 302 -19.61 2.75 -7.63
N ASN A 303 -20.37 3.84 -7.75
CA ASN A 303 -21.83 3.87 -7.70
C ASN A 303 -22.48 4.15 -9.08
N GLN A 304 -21.71 4.11 -10.14
CA GLN A 304 -22.17 4.21 -11.54
C GLN A 304 -21.90 2.87 -12.23
#